data_c77b3c9142d5814c4179d1cbd91903c8
#
_entry.id   c77b3c9142d5814c4179d1cbd91903c8
#
_cell.length_a   1.000
_cell.length_b   1.000
_cell.length_c   1.000
_cell.angle_alpha   90.00
_cell.angle_beta   90.00
_cell.angle_gamma   90.00
#
_symmetry.space_group_name_H-M   'P 1'
#
loop_
_entity.id
_entity.type
_entity.pdbx_description
1 polymer ?
#
loop_
_entity_poly.entity_id
_entity_poly.type
_entity_poly.pdbx_seq_one_letter_code
_entity_poly.pdbx_strand_id
1 'polypeptide(L)'
;SAQENIGAAKISLGVSAKSGKKTSIYAFTRDSTALGNGKDYTNINEAIFVPAGKSRITFPLNINDDNIDEYDEQIIIDLIDSTVTNANTGSARKHVLTIIDNDPPPDVEFITSNTSVSEANGKHIVILNLSNQSGKEVYVDYQIEISSSAVNGEDYTFQNGTSFFPAGKTRDTLDITLINDTIDEPSQTLILSLLNPKNSTIGMKKSHTVKINDDDNPPFIFVVNEKGSGLESDSSRTIN
;
A
#
# COMPACT_ATOMS: atom_id res chain seq x y z
N SER A 1 9.69 4.80 25.54
CA SER A 1 9.44 4.10 24.28
C SER A 1 10.12 2.74 24.27
N ALA A 2 9.61 1.86 23.48
CA ALA A 2 10.18 0.53 23.22
C ALA A 2 10.06 0.24 21.72
N GLN A 3 11.04 -0.45 21.15
CA GLN A 3 10.91 -1.00 19.80
C GLN A 3 9.90 -2.13 19.82
N GLU A 4 9.16 -2.32 18.75
CA GLU A 4 8.16 -3.39 18.62
C GLU A 4 8.78 -4.78 18.79
N ASN A 5 9.92 -5.01 18.17
CA ASN A 5 10.66 -6.27 18.21
C ASN A 5 11.39 -6.58 19.53
N ILE A 6 11.18 -5.79 20.58
CA ILE A 6 11.85 -6.00 21.89
C ILE A 6 11.33 -7.24 22.63
N GLY A 7 10.14 -7.72 22.27
CA GLY A 7 9.44 -8.81 22.93
C GLY A 7 8.81 -8.42 24.30
N ALA A 8 9.53 -7.68 25.15
CA ALA A 8 8.98 -7.19 26.42
C ALA A 8 9.63 -5.87 26.87
N ALA A 9 8.83 -4.83 27.02
CA ALA A 9 9.23 -3.57 27.62
C ALA A 9 9.30 -3.69 29.14
N LYS A 10 10.33 -3.11 29.75
CA LYS A 10 10.51 -3.09 31.22
C LYS A 10 9.86 -1.86 31.82
N ILE A 11 8.75 -2.03 32.50
CA ILE A 11 8.06 -0.95 33.22
C ILE A 11 8.58 -0.87 34.65
N SER A 12 8.97 0.33 35.10
CA SER A 12 9.49 0.56 36.46
C SER A 12 8.42 1.13 37.36
N LEU A 13 8.17 0.48 38.51
CA LEU A 13 7.36 1.00 39.59
C LEU A 13 8.26 1.34 40.79
N GLY A 14 8.11 2.55 41.31
CA GLY A 14 8.87 3.03 42.49
C GLY A 14 7.99 3.42 43.64
N VAL A 15 8.52 3.30 44.86
CA VAL A 15 7.99 3.89 46.10
C VAL A 15 8.96 4.94 46.64
N SER A 16 8.46 6.01 47.25
CA SER A 16 9.25 7.17 47.71
C SER A 16 10.31 6.81 48.77
N ALA A 17 10.06 5.75 49.53
CA ALA A 17 10.97 5.26 50.55
C ALA A 17 10.88 3.73 50.66
N LYS A 18 11.94 3.09 51.20
CA LYS A 18 11.91 1.66 51.53
C LYS A 18 10.93 1.41 52.68
N SER A 19 10.07 0.40 52.53
CA SER A 19 9.16 -0.07 53.56
C SER A 19 9.64 -1.42 54.09
N GLY A 20 9.49 -1.64 55.38
CA GLY A 20 9.67 -2.97 56.00
C GLY A 20 8.54 -3.96 55.67
N LYS A 21 7.50 -3.52 54.94
CA LYS A 21 6.33 -4.31 54.56
C LYS A 21 6.29 -4.45 53.02
N LYS A 22 5.79 -5.58 52.53
CA LYS A 22 5.42 -5.75 51.12
C LYS A 22 4.34 -4.74 50.74
N THR A 23 4.56 -3.96 49.72
CA THR A 23 3.63 -2.98 49.16
C THR A 23 3.03 -3.51 47.87
N SER A 24 1.77 -3.21 47.57
CA SER A 24 1.14 -3.56 46.32
C SER A 24 0.23 -2.48 45.79
N ILE A 25 0.07 -2.46 44.48
CA ILE A 25 -0.90 -1.64 43.74
C ILE A 25 -1.37 -2.43 42.52
N TYR A 26 -2.62 -2.26 42.14
CA TYR A 26 -3.14 -2.88 40.93
C TYR A 26 -2.80 -2.01 39.71
N ALA A 27 -2.23 -2.64 38.71
CA ALA A 27 -1.92 -2.01 37.41
C ALA A 27 -2.76 -2.62 36.29
N PHE A 28 -3.18 -1.80 35.36
CA PHE A 28 -3.84 -2.26 34.15
C PHE A 28 -3.44 -1.39 32.96
N THR A 29 -3.45 -2.03 31.76
CA THR A 29 -3.25 -1.34 30.49
C THR A 29 -4.58 -0.95 29.88
N ARG A 30 -4.57 0.16 29.14
CA ARG A 30 -5.66 0.61 28.28
C ARG A 30 -5.13 0.88 26.89
N ASP A 31 -5.94 0.54 25.89
CA ASP A 31 -5.70 0.91 24.51
C ASP A 31 -5.66 2.44 24.38
N SER A 32 -4.79 2.90 23.49
CA SER A 32 -4.74 4.27 22.98
C SER A 32 -4.72 4.19 21.46
N THR A 33 -3.57 4.31 20.79
CA THR A 33 -3.44 3.91 19.38
C THR A 33 -3.10 2.44 19.26
N ALA A 34 -2.26 1.90 20.14
CA ALA A 34 -1.97 0.46 20.23
C ALA A 34 -3.16 -0.31 20.81
N LEU A 35 -3.43 -1.49 20.28
CA LEU A 35 -4.52 -2.38 20.62
C LEU A 35 -4.01 -3.58 21.43
N GLY A 36 -4.64 -3.82 22.58
CA GLY A 36 -4.35 -4.97 23.43
C GLY A 36 -4.89 -6.30 22.88
N ASN A 37 -5.09 -7.25 23.81
CA ASN A 37 -5.58 -8.61 23.51
C ASN A 37 -4.69 -9.41 22.55
N GLY A 38 -3.39 -9.13 22.55
CA GLY A 38 -2.41 -9.86 21.74
C GLY A 38 -2.31 -9.36 20.31
N LYS A 39 -2.87 -8.18 19.95
CA LYS A 39 -2.57 -7.51 18.70
C LYS A 39 -1.18 -6.85 18.83
N ASP A 40 -1.08 -5.68 19.42
CA ASP A 40 0.17 -4.95 19.54
C ASP A 40 0.86 -5.19 20.89
N TYR A 41 0.10 -5.60 21.91
CA TYR A 41 0.62 -5.95 23.23
C TYR A 41 -0.30 -6.90 24.00
N THR A 42 0.27 -7.55 25.03
CA THR A 42 -0.50 -8.35 25.99
C THR A 42 -0.93 -7.49 27.16
N ASN A 43 -2.24 -7.45 27.46
CA ASN A 43 -2.80 -6.64 28.53
C ASN A 43 -2.22 -7.00 29.90
N ILE A 44 -1.87 -5.98 30.68
CA ILE A 44 -1.65 -6.10 32.13
C ILE A 44 -2.97 -5.82 32.83
N ASN A 45 -3.33 -6.65 33.79
CA ASN A 45 -4.52 -6.48 34.64
C ASN A 45 -4.30 -7.27 35.93
N GLU A 46 -3.35 -6.82 36.78
CA GLU A 46 -2.88 -7.56 37.93
C GLU A 46 -2.31 -6.67 39.04
N ALA A 47 -2.15 -7.27 40.25
CA ALA A 47 -1.48 -6.61 41.35
C ALA A 47 0.05 -6.69 41.22
N ILE A 48 0.69 -5.54 41.19
CA ILE A 48 2.16 -5.40 41.16
C ILE A 48 2.69 -5.23 42.59
N PHE A 49 3.73 -5.97 42.92
CA PHE A 49 4.26 -6.03 44.27
C PHE A 49 5.68 -5.46 44.37
N VAL A 50 5.89 -4.55 45.32
CA VAL A 50 7.22 -4.09 45.74
C VAL A 50 7.60 -4.83 47.04
N PRO A 51 8.63 -5.69 47.03
CA PRO A 51 9.05 -6.44 48.20
C PRO A 51 9.54 -5.53 49.34
N ALA A 52 9.45 -6.01 50.58
CA ALA A 52 10.01 -5.31 51.73
C ALA A 52 11.51 -5.00 51.51
N GLY A 53 11.92 -3.79 51.93
CA GLY A 53 13.29 -3.31 51.74
C GLY A 53 13.67 -2.82 50.34
N LYS A 54 12.81 -2.97 49.35
CA LYS A 54 13.02 -2.42 48.00
C LYS A 54 12.26 -1.09 47.85
N SER A 55 12.80 -0.18 47.04
CA SER A 55 12.17 1.07 46.66
C SER A 55 11.79 1.14 45.17
N ARG A 56 12.16 0.11 44.38
CA ARG A 56 11.85 -0.01 42.94
C ARG A 56 11.77 -1.48 42.54
N ILE A 57 10.88 -1.78 41.63
CA ILE A 57 10.82 -3.04 40.87
C ILE A 57 10.63 -2.74 39.42
N THR A 58 10.85 -3.73 38.58
CA THR A 58 10.44 -3.73 37.16
C THR A 58 9.55 -4.92 36.92
N PHE A 59 8.57 -4.73 36.03
CA PHE A 59 7.73 -5.80 35.50
C PHE A 59 7.64 -5.70 33.98
N PRO A 60 7.47 -6.82 33.26
CA PRO A 60 7.41 -6.83 31.82
C PRO A 60 6.03 -6.38 31.33
N LEU A 61 6.01 -5.70 30.20
CA LEU A 61 4.85 -5.54 29.32
C LEU A 61 5.23 -6.16 27.97
N ASN A 62 4.60 -7.27 27.64
CA ASN A 62 4.89 -7.95 26.38
C ASN A 62 4.36 -7.15 25.20
N ILE A 63 5.24 -6.88 24.27
CA ILE A 63 4.97 -6.22 22.98
C ILE A 63 4.99 -7.31 21.91
N ASN A 64 4.07 -7.26 20.99
CA ASN A 64 3.98 -8.19 19.86
C ASN A 64 4.60 -7.51 18.64
N ASP A 65 5.49 -8.23 17.99
CA ASP A 65 6.18 -7.86 16.77
C ASP A 65 5.44 -8.49 15.59
N ASP A 66 5.26 -7.75 14.51
CA ASP A 66 4.71 -8.31 13.27
C ASP A 66 5.57 -7.92 12.05
N ASN A 67 5.03 -7.72 10.87
CA ASN A 67 5.78 -7.30 9.67
C ASN A 67 4.96 -6.28 8.87
N ILE A 68 4.21 -5.43 9.56
CA ILE A 68 3.34 -4.44 8.97
C ILE A 68 3.88 -3.05 9.29
N ASP A 69 4.32 -2.30 8.28
CA ASP A 69 4.71 -0.89 8.42
C ASP A 69 3.55 -0.06 8.98
N GLU A 70 3.67 0.37 10.23
CA GLU A 70 2.64 1.10 10.99
C GLU A 70 3.20 2.44 11.55
N TYR A 71 2.32 3.28 12.06
CA TYR A 71 2.74 4.45 12.82
C TYR A 71 3.15 4.04 14.23
N ASP A 72 4.08 4.79 14.85
CA ASP A 72 4.37 4.65 16.26
C ASP A 72 3.09 4.74 17.09
N GLU A 73 2.88 3.80 18.00
CA GLU A 73 1.66 3.63 18.76
C GLU A 73 1.84 3.84 20.26
N GLN A 74 0.76 4.00 21.00
CA GLN A 74 0.79 4.29 22.42
C GLN A 74 -0.09 3.34 23.22
N ILE A 75 0.45 2.90 24.36
CA ILE A 75 -0.22 2.14 25.40
C ILE A 75 -0.30 3.02 26.65
N ILE A 76 -1.44 3.00 27.33
CA ILE A 76 -1.62 3.65 28.62
C ILE A 76 -1.56 2.59 29.72
N ILE A 77 -0.73 2.82 30.74
CA ILE A 77 -0.62 2.00 31.94
C ILE A 77 -1.11 2.84 33.13
N ASP A 78 -2.18 2.41 33.78
CA ASP A 78 -2.78 3.09 34.91
C ASP A 78 -2.58 2.28 36.20
N LEU A 79 -2.47 3.00 37.34
CA LEU A 79 -2.42 2.45 38.69
C LEU A 79 -3.70 2.81 39.43
N ILE A 80 -4.35 1.83 40.08
CA ILE A 80 -5.63 2.01 40.79
C ILE A 80 -5.41 2.35 42.27
N ASP A 81 -5.72 3.58 42.65
CA ASP A 81 -5.56 4.11 44.02
C ASP A 81 -6.19 3.24 45.11
N SER A 82 -7.42 2.82 44.92
CA SER A 82 -8.19 2.06 45.92
C SER A 82 -7.62 0.68 46.25
N THR A 83 -6.60 0.23 45.48
CA THR A 83 -5.97 -1.10 45.62
C THR A 83 -4.62 -1.07 46.31
N VAL A 84 -4.13 0.12 46.70
CA VAL A 84 -2.84 0.26 47.38
C VAL A 84 -2.85 -0.35 48.77
N THR A 85 -1.83 -1.15 49.07
CA THR A 85 -1.61 -1.71 50.41
C THR A 85 -0.23 -1.33 50.93
N ASN A 86 -0.18 -0.98 52.24
CA ASN A 86 1.02 -0.58 52.96
C ASN A 86 1.79 0.61 52.34
N ALA A 87 1.10 1.46 51.60
CA ALA A 87 1.61 2.72 51.05
C ALA A 87 0.45 3.68 50.73
N ASN A 88 0.77 4.92 50.41
CA ASN A 88 -0.15 5.87 49.79
C ASN A 88 0.20 6.00 48.31
N THR A 89 -0.77 6.30 47.48
CA THR A 89 -0.53 6.53 46.04
C THR A 89 0.15 7.87 45.81
N GLY A 90 1.16 7.89 44.97
CA GLY A 90 1.78 9.13 44.49
C GLY A 90 0.93 9.84 43.42
N SER A 91 1.39 11.01 42.96
CA SER A 91 0.72 11.77 41.92
C SER A 91 0.85 11.16 40.52
N ALA A 92 1.96 10.43 40.25
CA ALA A 92 2.21 9.78 38.96
C ALA A 92 1.56 8.39 38.91
N ARG A 93 0.32 8.33 38.45
CA ARG A 93 -0.50 7.10 38.37
C ARG A 93 -0.75 6.62 36.96
N LYS A 94 -0.29 7.38 35.98
CA LYS A 94 -0.40 7.07 34.55
C LYS A 94 0.97 7.08 33.93
N HIS A 95 1.25 6.07 33.13
CA HIS A 95 2.43 6.03 32.24
C HIS A 95 1.97 5.78 30.81
N VAL A 96 2.56 6.50 29.85
CA VAL A 96 2.35 6.28 28.41
C VAL A 96 3.62 5.67 27.86
N LEU A 97 3.51 4.48 27.30
CA LEU A 97 4.58 3.82 26.56
C LEU A 97 4.30 3.99 25.08
N THR A 98 5.30 4.44 24.32
CA THR A 98 5.26 4.44 22.85
C THR A 98 5.92 3.17 22.36
N ILE A 99 5.23 2.41 21.52
CA ILE A 99 5.78 1.34 20.66
C ILE A 99 6.30 2.04 19.42
N ILE A 100 7.54 1.77 19.07
CA ILE A 100 8.18 2.29 17.85
C ILE A 100 8.18 1.17 16.84
N ASP A 101 7.52 1.42 15.71
CA ASP A 101 7.50 0.54 14.54
C ASP A 101 8.91 0.31 14.00
N ASN A 102 9.22 -0.91 13.61
CA ASN A 102 10.52 -1.30 13.06
C ASN A 102 10.46 -1.89 11.65
N ASP A 103 9.28 -1.90 11.06
CA ASP A 103 9.06 -2.50 9.76
C ASP A 103 9.29 -1.52 8.61
N PRO A 104 9.86 -2.00 7.50
CA PRO A 104 10.07 -1.17 6.35
C PRO A 104 8.76 -0.96 5.58
N PRO A 105 8.59 0.21 4.94
CA PRO A 105 7.46 0.44 4.06
C PRO A 105 7.43 -0.57 2.90
N PRO A 106 6.25 -1.00 2.43
CA PRO A 106 6.14 -1.95 1.34
C PRO A 106 6.60 -1.37 0.01
N ASP A 107 7.05 -2.23 -0.91
CA ASP A 107 7.27 -1.88 -2.30
C ASP A 107 5.94 -1.86 -3.07
N VAL A 108 5.72 -0.83 -3.89
CA VAL A 108 4.62 -0.76 -4.85
C VAL A 108 5.14 -1.04 -6.26
N GLU A 109 4.51 -1.96 -6.97
CA GLU A 109 4.90 -2.34 -8.33
C GLU A 109 3.72 -2.83 -9.17
N PHE A 110 3.89 -2.88 -10.49
CA PHE A 110 2.98 -3.60 -11.38
C PHE A 110 3.13 -5.11 -11.17
N ILE A 111 2.04 -5.88 -11.21
CA ILE A 111 2.12 -7.36 -11.09
C ILE A 111 2.96 -7.96 -12.22
N THR A 112 2.82 -7.43 -13.44
CA THR A 112 3.58 -7.82 -14.62
C THR A 112 4.22 -6.59 -15.25
N SER A 113 5.32 -6.77 -15.98
CA SER A 113 5.95 -5.68 -16.73
C SER A 113 5.36 -5.46 -18.12
N ASN A 114 4.54 -6.39 -18.60
CA ASN A 114 3.88 -6.29 -19.90
C ASN A 114 2.61 -7.13 -19.97
N THR A 115 1.69 -6.71 -20.84
CA THR A 115 0.50 -7.43 -21.28
C THR A 115 0.28 -7.19 -22.76
N SER A 116 -0.51 -8.08 -23.40
CA SER A 116 -0.93 -7.95 -24.79
C SER A 116 -2.44 -8.14 -24.86
N VAL A 117 -3.13 -7.28 -25.59
CA VAL A 117 -4.59 -7.23 -25.66
C VAL A 117 -5.01 -6.85 -27.08
N SER A 118 -6.14 -7.36 -27.59
CA SER A 118 -6.77 -6.87 -28.82
C SER A 118 -7.56 -5.61 -28.52
N GLU A 119 -7.58 -4.64 -29.41
CA GLU A 119 -8.40 -3.43 -29.29
C GLU A 119 -9.90 -3.75 -29.18
N ALA A 120 -10.36 -4.81 -29.83
CA ALA A 120 -11.74 -5.29 -29.75
C ALA A 120 -12.18 -5.67 -28.32
N ASN A 121 -11.28 -5.84 -27.36
CA ASN A 121 -11.63 -6.15 -25.98
C ASN A 121 -12.35 -5.01 -25.27
N GLY A 122 -12.24 -3.77 -25.76
CA GLY A 122 -12.91 -2.58 -25.23
C GLY A 122 -12.41 -2.14 -23.85
N LYS A 123 -11.86 -3.03 -23.01
CA LYS A 123 -11.31 -2.74 -21.69
C LYS A 123 -10.10 -3.60 -21.36
N HIS A 124 -9.11 -2.99 -20.76
CA HIS A 124 -7.96 -3.68 -20.18
C HIS A 124 -7.70 -3.21 -18.74
N ILE A 125 -7.34 -4.15 -17.86
CA ILE A 125 -7.07 -3.87 -16.45
C ILE A 125 -5.59 -4.12 -16.18
N VAL A 126 -4.90 -3.08 -15.74
CA VAL A 126 -3.53 -3.19 -15.22
C VAL A 126 -3.58 -3.20 -13.69
N ILE A 127 -2.85 -4.13 -13.08
CA ILE A 127 -2.93 -4.35 -11.63
C ILE A 127 -1.64 -3.87 -10.96
N LEU A 128 -1.79 -3.10 -9.90
CA LEU A 128 -0.75 -2.71 -8.97
C LEU A 128 -0.80 -3.58 -7.72
N ASN A 129 0.36 -3.83 -7.12
CA ASN A 129 0.48 -4.63 -5.91
C ASN A 129 1.49 -4.02 -4.94
N LEU A 130 1.21 -4.15 -3.64
CA LEU A 130 2.20 -3.94 -2.58
C LEU A 130 2.88 -5.26 -2.23
N SER A 131 4.17 -5.21 -1.90
CA SER A 131 4.95 -6.38 -1.49
C SER A 131 4.45 -6.99 -0.17
N ASN A 132 3.89 -6.15 0.72
CA ASN A 132 3.31 -6.53 2.01
C ASN A 132 2.13 -5.61 2.33
N GLN A 133 1.34 -5.96 3.35
CA GLN A 133 0.35 -5.05 3.93
C GLN A 133 1.07 -3.89 4.63
N SER A 134 0.40 -2.72 4.69
CA SER A 134 0.79 -1.60 5.53
C SER A 134 -0.41 -1.17 6.39
N GLY A 135 -0.18 -0.79 7.61
CA GLY A 135 -1.14 -0.14 8.48
C GLY A 135 -1.37 1.33 8.11
N LYS A 136 -0.55 1.86 7.19
CA LYS A 136 -0.65 3.22 6.64
C LYS A 136 -1.41 3.20 5.31
N GLU A 137 -2.03 4.33 4.97
CA GLU A 137 -2.53 4.57 3.61
C GLU A 137 -1.34 4.77 2.67
N VAL A 138 -1.31 4.02 1.56
CA VAL A 138 -0.25 4.10 0.55
C VAL A 138 -0.78 4.77 -0.70
N TYR A 139 0.03 5.67 -1.28
CA TYR A 139 -0.27 6.35 -2.53
C TYR A 139 0.91 6.23 -3.49
N VAL A 140 0.63 6.10 -4.79
CA VAL A 140 1.62 6.14 -5.85
C VAL A 140 1.03 6.81 -7.08
N ASP A 141 1.74 7.75 -7.67
CA ASP A 141 1.34 8.33 -8.93
C ASP A 141 1.68 7.38 -10.09
N TYR A 142 0.86 7.41 -11.13
CA TYR A 142 1.13 6.72 -12.39
C TYR A 142 0.98 7.69 -13.56
N GLN A 143 1.83 7.51 -14.56
CA GLN A 143 1.82 8.34 -15.75
C GLN A 143 2.02 7.52 -17.02
N ILE A 144 1.49 8.06 -18.11
CA ILE A 144 1.74 7.58 -19.48
C ILE A 144 3.10 8.12 -19.91
N GLU A 145 3.98 7.24 -20.39
CA GLU A 145 5.28 7.62 -20.90
C GLU A 145 5.19 8.20 -22.32
N ILE A 146 6.01 9.22 -22.60
CA ILE A 146 6.08 9.86 -23.91
C ILE A 146 6.57 8.91 -25.03
N SER A 147 7.18 7.80 -24.64
CA SER A 147 7.63 6.73 -25.54
C SER A 147 6.51 5.77 -25.96
N SER A 148 5.28 5.95 -25.46
CA SER A 148 4.11 5.22 -25.94
C SER A 148 3.87 5.53 -27.41
N SER A 149 3.59 4.50 -28.24
CA SER A 149 3.18 4.69 -29.64
C SER A 149 1.66 4.82 -29.79
N ALA A 150 0.89 4.25 -28.86
CA ALA A 150 -0.56 4.39 -28.80
C ALA A 150 -0.96 5.83 -28.45
N VAL A 151 -2.03 6.33 -29.09
CA VAL A 151 -2.53 7.70 -29.00
C VAL A 151 -3.80 7.76 -28.15
N ASN A 152 -3.81 8.60 -27.12
CA ASN A 152 -4.98 8.78 -26.28
C ASN A 152 -6.12 9.49 -27.05
N GLY A 153 -7.28 8.87 -27.08
CA GLY A 153 -8.45 9.33 -27.83
C GLY A 153 -8.57 8.71 -29.23
N GLU A 154 -7.55 7.97 -29.72
CA GLU A 154 -7.57 7.17 -30.95
C GLU A 154 -7.54 5.67 -30.62
N ASP A 155 -6.50 5.18 -29.92
CA ASP A 155 -6.33 3.77 -29.56
C ASP A 155 -6.87 3.41 -28.18
N TYR A 156 -6.88 4.38 -27.26
CA TYR A 156 -7.35 4.18 -25.90
C TYR A 156 -7.85 5.47 -25.26
N THR A 157 -8.54 5.32 -24.12
CA THR A 157 -8.84 6.44 -23.21
C THR A 157 -8.33 6.09 -21.82
N PHE A 158 -7.34 6.87 -21.35
CA PHE A 158 -6.75 6.76 -20.01
C PHE A 158 -6.05 8.07 -19.67
N GLN A 159 -5.90 8.36 -18.36
CA GLN A 159 -5.24 9.58 -17.87
C GLN A 159 -4.26 9.25 -16.75
N ASN A 160 -3.24 10.10 -16.59
CA ASN A 160 -2.36 10.09 -15.42
C ASN A 160 -3.17 10.30 -14.15
N GLY A 161 -2.72 9.71 -13.05
CA GLY A 161 -3.43 9.80 -11.79
C GLY A 161 -2.63 9.26 -10.62
N THR A 162 -3.33 9.05 -9.50
CA THR A 162 -2.78 8.49 -8.27
C THR A 162 -3.57 7.25 -7.89
N SER A 163 -2.87 6.13 -7.67
CA SER A 163 -3.42 4.91 -7.10
C SER A 163 -3.41 5.01 -5.57
N PHE A 164 -4.45 4.49 -4.93
CA PHE A 164 -4.66 4.55 -3.49
C PHE A 164 -4.90 3.17 -2.90
N PHE A 165 -4.08 2.80 -1.92
CA PHE A 165 -4.23 1.57 -1.15
C PHE A 165 -4.62 1.95 0.28
N PRO A 166 -5.89 1.70 0.70
CA PRO A 166 -6.28 1.81 2.09
C PRO A 166 -5.44 0.88 2.98
N ALA A 167 -5.27 1.24 4.25
CA ALA A 167 -4.58 0.39 5.22
C ALA A 167 -5.07 -1.06 5.16
N GLY A 168 -4.15 -2.01 5.13
CA GLY A 168 -4.40 -3.45 5.02
C GLY A 168 -4.72 -3.96 3.60
N LYS A 169 -4.82 -3.09 2.58
CA LYS A 169 -4.99 -3.49 1.18
C LYS A 169 -3.66 -3.56 0.45
N THR A 170 -3.51 -4.58 -0.39
CA THR A 170 -2.27 -4.83 -1.15
C THR A 170 -2.47 -4.77 -2.66
N ARG A 171 -3.68 -4.48 -3.16
CA ARG A 171 -3.99 -4.44 -4.59
C ARG A 171 -4.84 -3.24 -4.96
N ASP A 172 -4.52 -2.67 -6.13
CA ASP A 172 -5.34 -1.68 -6.82
C ASP A 172 -5.30 -1.93 -8.33
N THR A 173 -6.25 -1.34 -9.09
CA THR A 173 -6.42 -1.58 -10.52
C THR A 173 -6.52 -0.29 -11.30
N LEU A 174 -5.87 -0.24 -12.46
CA LEU A 174 -5.98 0.83 -13.43
C LEU A 174 -6.83 0.33 -14.60
N ASP A 175 -7.95 0.97 -14.83
CA ASP A 175 -8.90 0.64 -15.89
C ASP A 175 -8.62 1.45 -17.15
N ILE A 176 -8.16 0.79 -18.21
CA ILE A 176 -7.87 1.39 -19.52
C ILE A 176 -9.02 1.02 -20.46
N THR A 177 -9.67 2.01 -21.04
CA THR A 177 -10.64 1.79 -22.13
C THR A 177 -9.88 1.73 -23.44
N LEU A 178 -10.03 0.63 -24.20
CA LEU A 178 -9.51 0.47 -25.55
C LEU A 178 -10.56 0.96 -26.55
N ILE A 179 -10.09 1.60 -27.60
CA ILE A 179 -10.94 2.08 -28.71
C ILE A 179 -10.70 1.14 -29.87
N ASN A 180 -11.78 0.49 -30.32
CA ASN A 180 -11.77 -0.36 -31.50
C ASN A 180 -12.31 0.44 -32.69
N ASP A 181 -11.63 0.39 -33.82
CA ASP A 181 -12.12 1.03 -35.05
C ASP A 181 -12.17 0.03 -36.26
N THR A 182 -11.87 0.40 -37.45
CA THR A 182 -11.91 -0.46 -38.66
C THR A 182 -10.73 -0.18 -39.57
N ILE A 183 -9.67 0.36 -39.02
CA ILE A 183 -8.46 0.75 -39.77
C ILE A 183 -7.36 -0.27 -39.49
N ASP A 184 -6.91 -0.98 -40.51
CA ASP A 184 -5.75 -1.89 -40.40
C ASP A 184 -4.48 -1.10 -40.04
N GLU A 185 -3.98 -1.32 -38.82
CA GLU A 185 -2.86 -0.59 -38.21
C GLU A 185 -1.76 -1.52 -37.65
N PRO A 186 -0.54 -1.02 -37.49
CA PRO A 186 0.46 -1.75 -36.70
C PRO A 186 0.08 -1.79 -35.23
N SER A 187 0.36 -2.90 -34.55
CA SER A 187 0.18 -2.94 -33.08
C SER A 187 0.90 -1.78 -32.38
N GLN A 188 0.20 -1.12 -31.46
CA GLN A 188 0.71 0.00 -30.69
C GLN A 188 1.08 -0.42 -29.26
N THR A 189 1.76 0.48 -28.54
CA THR A 189 2.15 0.27 -27.14
C THR A 189 1.76 1.47 -26.28
N LEU A 190 1.12 1.18 -25.15
CA LEU A 190 0.89 2.13 -24.05
C LEU A 190 1.85 1.75 -22.92
N ILE A 191 2.72 2.67 -22.51
CA ILE A 191 3.71 2.46 -21.47
C ILE A 191 3.33 3.31 -20.25
N LEU A 192 3.16 2.65 -19.10
CA LEU A 192 2.87 3.27 -17.82
C LEU A 192 4.10 3.20 -16.92
N SER A 193 4.33 4.23 -16.10
CA SER A 193 5.36 4.23 -15.05
C SER A 193 4.81 4.72 -13.72
N LEU A 194 5.42 4.26 -12.61
CA LEU A 194 5.13 4.65 -11.25
C LEU A 194 6.12 5.71 -10.77
N LEU A 195 5.63 6.69 -9.98
CA LEU A 195 6.44 7.77 -9.42
C LEU A 195 5.83 8.28 -8.10
N ASN A 196 6.59 9.09 -7.37
CA ASN A 196 6.14 9.78 -6.15
C ASN A 196 5.43 8.86 -5.12
N PRO A 197 6.03 7.74 -4.69
CA PRO A 197 5.42 6.87 -3.70
C PRO A 197 5.34 7.58 -2.35
N LYS A 198 4.24 7.35 -1.61
CA LYS A 198 4.05 7.83 -0.24
C LYS A 198 3.69 6.65 0.65
N ASN A 199 4.39 6.50 1.77
CA ASN A 199 4.32 5.36 2.68
C ASN A 199 4.63 4.02 1.99
N SER A 200 5.48 4.06 0.95
CA SER A 200 5.94 2.91 0.19
C SER A 200 7.22 3.27 -0.55
N THR A 201 7.89 2.26 -1.12
CA THR A 201 8.98 2.43 -2.08
C THR A 201 8.58 1.86 -3.43
N ILE A 202 9.26 2.30 -4.52
CA ILE A 202 8.98 1.77 -5.86
C ILE A 202 9.70 0.43 -6.02
N GLY A 203 8.95 -0.63 -6.33
CA GLY A 203 9.47 -1.96 -6.57
C GLY A 203 10.17 -2.12 -7.93
N MET A 204 10.57 -3.35 -8.25
CA MET A 204 11.36 -3.65 -9.46
C MET A 204 10.56 -3.44 -10.74
N LYS A 205 9.26 -3.78 -10.76
CA LYS A 205 8.37 -3.59 -11.92
C LYS A 205 7.71 -2.20 -11.88
N LYS A 206 8.54 -1.18 -11.99
CA LYS A 206 8.12 0.23 -11.95
C LYS A 206 7.49 0.73 -13.26
N SER A 207 7.54 -0.07 -14.33
CA SER A 207 6.95 0.23 -15.64
C SER A 207 6.18 -0.97 -16.16
N HIS A 208 5.08 -0.72 -16.86
CA HIS A 208 4.24 -1.71 -17.51
C HIS A 208 3.92 -1.30 -18.94
N THR A 209 4.11 -2.23 -19.89
CA THR A 209 3.77 -2.02 -21.31
C THR A 209 2.52 -2.81 -21.67
N VAL A 210 1.49 -2.13 -22.11
CA VAL A 210 0.32 -2.74 -22.75
C VAL A 210 0.56 -2.70 -24.26
N LYS A 211 0.67 -3.87 -24.91
CA LYS A 211 0.66 -3.99 -26.34
C LYS A 211 -0.79 -4.13 -26.80
N ILE A 212 -1.27 -3.15 -27.58
CA ILE A 212 -2.58 -3.15 -28.23
C ILE A 212 -2.39 -3.76 -29.60
N ASN A 213 -3.09 -4.84 -29.89
CA ASN A 213 -3.05 -5.52 -31.16
C ASN A 213 -4.29 -5.14 -31.96
N ASP A 214 -4.05 -4.67 -33.15
CA ASP A 214 -5.04 -4.46 -34.19
C ASP A 214 -5.68 -5.80 -34.59
N ASP A 215 -6.97 -5.83 -34.91
CA ASP A 215 -7.72 -6.99 -35.35
C ASP A 215 -8.45 -6.76 -36.70
N ASP A 216 -8.15 -5.66 -37.35
CA ASP A 216 -8.70 -5.30 -38.65
C ASP A 216 -7.96 -5.96 -39.83
N ASN A 217 -8.68 -6.09 -40.93
CA ASN A 217 -8.14 -6.71 -42.13
C ASN A 217 -7.51 -5.66 -43.08
N PRO A 218 -6.39 -5.98 -43.71
CA PRO A 218 -5.79 -5.07 -44.67
C PRO A 218 -6.74 -4.76 -45.82
N PRO A 219 -6.71 -3.53 -46.38
CA PRO A 219 -7.60 -3.09 -47.41
C PRO A 219 -7.35 -3.82 -48.75
N PHE A 220 -8.41 -4.03 -49.51
CA PHE A 220 -8.32 -4.59 -50.85
C PHE A 220 -7.97 -3.52 -51.88
N ILE A 221 -6.99 -3.79 -52.75
CA ILE A 221 -6.69 -2.97 -53.93
C ILE A 221 -7.48 -3.51 -55.10
N PHE A 222 -8.29 -2.67 -55.73
CA PHE A 222 -9.06 -3.03 -56.92
C PHE A 222 -9.03 -1.91 -57.96
N VAL A 223 -9.22 -2.28 -59.21
CA VAL A 223 -9.32 -1.32 -60.34
C VAL A 223 -10.74 -0.76 -60.35
N VAL A 224 -10.89 0.54 -60.21
CA VAL A 224 -12.16 1.21 -60.47
C VAL A 224 -12.40 1.26 -61.97
N ASN A 225 -13.36 0.45 -62.46
CA ASN A 225 -13.78 0.50 -63.86
C ASN A 225 -14.59 1.79 -64.13
N GLU A 226 -13.88 2.84 -64.56
CA GLU A 226 -14.56 3.95 -65.19
C GLU A 226 -15.01 3.50 -66.60
N LYS A 227 -16.31 3.66 -66.88
CA LYS A 227 -16.84 3.43 -68.25
C LYS A 227 -16.24 4.48 -69.18
N GLY A 228 -15.09 4.15 -69.75
CA GLY A 228 -14.51 4.96 -70.80
C GLY A 228 -15.00 4.47 -72.15
N SER A 229 -15.65 5.30 -72.94
CA SER A 229 -15.90 5.10 -74.34
C SER A 229 -14.70 5.65 -75.13
N GLY A 230 -13.88 4.76 -75.70
CA GLY A 230 -12.84 5.15 -76.63
C GLY A 230 -13.18 4.61 -78.02
N LEU A 231 -12.93 5.37 -79.04
CA LEU A 231 -13.01 4.90 -80.40
C LEU A 231 -11.86 3.91 -80.68
N GLU A 232 -12.11 2.89 -81.46
CA GLU A 232 -11.15 1.82 -81.88
C GLU A 232 -9.86 2.38 -82.54
N SER A 233 -9.92 3.67 -82.92
CA SER A 233 -8.81 4.41 -83.62
C SER A 233 -7.85 5.09 -82.56
N ASP A 234 -8.12 5.08 -81.26
CA ASP A 234 -7.20 5.67 -80.25
C ASP A 234 -6.01 4.74 -80.03
N SER A 235 -4.87 5.08 -80.57
CA SER A 235 -3.60 4.33 -80.47
C SER A 235 -2.91 4.48 -79.09
N SER A 236 -3.44 5.31 -78.12
CA SER A 236 -2.96 5.44 -76.75
C SER A 236 -4.10 5.71 -75.81
N ARG A 237 -4.43 4.74 -74.98
CA ARG A 237 -5.39 4.86 -73.94
C ARG A 237 -4.67 4.86 -72.61
N THR A 238 -4.66 5.98 -71.92
CA THR A 238 -4.20 6.06 -70.50
C THR A 238 -5.35 5.64 -69.64
N ILE A 239 -5.18 4.58 -68.87
CA ILE A 239 -6.11 4.18 -67.81
C ILE A 239 -5.62 4.85 -66.55
N ASN A 240 -6.43 5.78 -65.98
CA ASN A 240 -6.20 6.40 -64.70
C ASN A 240 -6.80 5.52 -63.61
#